data_1688037b2a6f78e8d644a9710f9efa24
#
_entry.id   1688037b2a6f78e8d644a9710f9efa24
#
_cell.length_a   1.000
_cell.length_b   1.000
_cell.length_c   1.000
_cell.angle_alpha   90.00
_cell.angle_beta   90.00
_cell.angle_gamma   90.00
#
_symmetry.space_group_name_H-M   'P 1'
#
loop_
_entity.id
_entity.type
_entity.pdbx_description
1 polymer ?
#
loop_
_entity_poly.entity_id
_entity_poly.type
_entity_poly.pdbx_seq_one_letter_code
_entity_poly.pdbx_strand_id
1 'polypeptide(L)'
;MVPRDWWLEPWEKAAILEFHAGHLTEGYRRMAFMMLDADVVAASPSSVYRVLRDAGSIKAHKTRPSKKGTGFQQPLAAHRHWHVDISYINVAGTFFYLCSLLDGYSRFIVHWELRESMTEAEVETIIQRARERFAGERPRIISDNGPQFIAKDFKDFIRICEMTHVRTSSYYPQSNGKIERWHKTLKGECIRVKTPLSREDARRLITEFVAHYNEVRLHGAIGYVAPADRLAGRDREILAERDRKLDAARQRRKAAREASRPAG
;
A
#
# COMPACT_ATOMS: atom_id res chain seq x y z
N MET A 1 -11.04 39.65 -0.24
CA MET A 1 -11.53 38.34 -0.72
C MET A 1 -12.24 37.68 0.44
N VAL A 2 -13.50 37.29 0.30
CA VAL A 2 -14.29 36.65 1.40
C VAL A 2 -13.79 35.22 1.60
N PRO A 3 -13.40 34.83 2.84
CA PRO A 3 -12.98 33.46 3.13
C PRO A 3 -14.10 32.47 2.82
N ARG A 4 -13.76 31.31 2.27
CA ARG A 4 -14.70 30.23 1.99
C ARG A 4 -14.72 29.25 3.17
N ASP A 5 -15.82 28.61 3.44
CA ASP A 5 -16.06 27.72 4.60
C ASP A 5 -15.02 26.60 4.75
N TRP A 6 -14.39 26.17 3.67
CA TRP A 6 -13.37 25.13 3.66
C TRP A 6 -11.92 25.64 3.82
N TRP A 7 -11.72 26.93 4.03
CA TRP A 7 -10.37 27.46 4.23
C TRP A 7 -9.87 27.11 5.63
N LEU A 8 -8.60 26.67 5.67
CA LEU A 8 -7.95 26.26 6.91
C LEU A 8 -7.66 27.48 7.80
N GLU A 9 -7.85 27.29 9.09
CA GLU A 9 -7.45 28.24 10.11
C GLU A 9 -5.91 28.31 10.26
N PRO A 10 -5.34 29.39 10.81
CA PRO A 10 -3.89 29.53 10.95
C PRO A 10 -3.24 28.36 11.72
N TRP A 11 -3.86 27.89 12.81
CA TRP A 11 -3.36 26.78 13.60
C TRP A 11 -3.37 25.45 12.82
N GLU A 12 -4.35 25.23 11.96
CA GLU A 12 -4.43 24.02 11.12
C GLU A 12 -3.28 24.00 10.10
N LYS A 13 -2.94 25.16 9.54
CA LYS A 13 -1.80 25.27 8.62
C LYS A 13 -0.48 25.02 9.35
N ALA A 14 -0.30 25.55 10.57
CA ALA A 14 0.88 25.30 11.39
C ALA A 14 1.01 23.81 11.72
N ALA A 15 -0.07 23.16 12.17
CA ALA A 15 -0.08 21.72 12.48
C ALA A 15 0.24 20.85 11.25
N ILE A 16 -0.20 21.21 10.04
CA ILE A 16 0.17 20.52 8.80
C ILE A 16 1.69 20.60 8.54
N LEU A 17 2.30 21.77 8.75
CA LEU A 17 3.74 21.96 8.55
C LEU A 17 4.56 21.21 9.59
N GLU A 18 4.15 21.25 10.83
CA GLU A 18 4.78 20.49 11.93
C GLU A 18 4.71 18.99 11.69
N PHE A 19 3.54 18.48 11.34
CA PHE A 19 3.36 17.05 11.02
C PHE A 19 4.25 16.64 9.83
N HIS A 20 4.34 17.47 8.79
CA HIS A 20 5.22 17.22 7.65
C HIS A 20 6.69 17.14 8.05
N ALA A 21 7.16 17.98 8.97
CA ALA A 21 8.55 17.95 9.44
C ALA A 21 8.94 16.60 10.08
N GLY A 22 8.00 15.94 10.75
CA GLY A 22 8.17 14.60 11.30
C GLY A 22 7.98 13.44 10.30
N HIS A 23 7.47 13.72 9.08
CA HIS A 23 7.06 12.69 8.11
C HIS A 23 7.55 13.00 6.67
N LEU A 24 8.81 13.40 6.52
CA LEU A 24 9.38 13.86 5.25
C LEU A 24 9.36 12.84 4.11
N THR A 25 9.30 11.55 4.43
CA THR A 25 9.23 10.47 3.44
C THR A 25 7.81 10.19 2.94
N GLU A 26 6.81 10.76 3.61
CA GLU A 26 5.41 10.52 3.29
C GLU A 26 4.87 11.50 2.24
N GLY A 27 4.13 10.97 1.27
CA GLY A 27 3.46 11.82 0.29
C GLY A 27 2.26 12.57 0.92
N TYR A 28 2.03 13.82 0.52
CA TYR A 28 0.99 14.69 1.06
C TYR A 28 -0.42 14.07 1.12
N ARG A 29 -0.77 13.19 0.17
CA ARG A 29 -2.06 12.49 0.19
C ARG A 29 -2.18 11.53 1.35
N ARG A 30 -1.13 10.72 1.59
CA ARG A 30 -1.09 9.79 2.73
C ARG A 30 -1.08 10.56 4.04
N MET A 31 -0.24 11.60 4.14
CA MET A 31 -0.20 12.49 5.30
C MET A 31 -1.56 13.08 5.66
N ALA A 32 -2.35 13.53 4.67
CA ALA A 32 -3.68 14.06 4.93
C ALA A 32 -4.57 13.06 5.67
N PHE A 33 -4.53 11.78 5.29
CA PHE A 33 -5.29 10.74 5.98
C PHE A 33 -4.65 10.34 7.32
N MET A 34 -3.33 10.34 7.44
CA MET A 34 -2.65 10.10 8.72
C MET A 34 -3.04 11.17 9.76
N MET A 35 -3.02 12.45 9.39
CA MET A 35 -3.45 13.55 10.28
C MET A 35 -4.93 13.45 10.64
N LEU A 36 -5.77 13.06 9.69
CA LEU A 36 -7.21 12.89 9.90
C LEU A 36 -7.52 11.73 10.88
N ASP A 37 -6.80 10.62 10.73
CA ASP A 37 -6.94 9.44 11.60
C ASP A 37 -6.41 9.70 13.01
N ALA A 38 -5.34 10.49 13.13
CA ALA A 38 -4.72 10.89 14.39
C ALA A 38 -5.36 12.13 15.04
N ASP A 39 -6.48 12.64 14.52
CA ASP A 39 -7.18 13.84 15.00
C ASP A 39 -6.31 15.10 15.06
N VAL A 40 -5.24 15.17 14.27
CA VAL A 40 -4.35 16.35 14.21
C VAL A 40 -5.00 17.47 13.42
N VAL A 41 -5.40 17.21 12.17
CA VAL A 41 -6.11 18.16 11.29
C VAL A 41 -7.04 17.41 10.35
N ALA A 42 -8.30 17.80 10.31
CA ALA A 42 -9.26 17.30 9.35
C ALA A 42 -9.27 18.18 8.08
N ALA A 43 -8.41 17.86 7.13
CA ALA A 43 -8.25 18.59 5.87
C ALA A 43 -8.19 17.65 4.65
N SER A 44 -8.72 18.11 3.52
CA SER A 44 -8.62 17.35 2.26
C SER A 44 -7.16 17.30 1.78
N PRO A 45 -6.77 16.23 1.04
CA PRO A 45 -5.43 16.16 0.44
C PRO A 45 -5.06 17.37 -0.42
N SER A 46 -6.05 17.98 -1.10
CA SER A 46 -5.84 19.19 -1.90
C SER A 46 -5.51 20.42 -1.04
N SER A 47 -6.09 20.50 0.16
CA SER A 47 -5.79 21.59 1.11
C SER A 47 -4.40 21.42 1.71
N VAL A 48 -4.04 20.21 2.12
CA VAL A 48 -2.70 19.88 2.59
C VAL A 48 -1.63 20.19 1.52
N TYR A 49 -1.88 19.79 0.28
CA TYR A 49 -0.98 20.11 -0.84
C TYR A 49 -0.72 21.62 -0.99
N ARG A 50 -1.80 22.44 -0.92
CA ARG A 50 -1.66 23.89 -1.05
C ARG A 50 -0.81 24.49 0.08
N VAL A 51 -1.06 24.08 1.33
CA VAL A 51 -0.28 24.55 2.48
C VAL A 51 1.21 24.21 2.31
N LEU A 52 1.53 22.98 1.99
CA LEU A 52 2.92 22.53 1.82
C LEU A 52 3.61 23.18 0.63
N ARG A 53 2.89 23.40 -0.48
CA ARG A 53 3.40 24.11 -1.65
C ARG A 53 3.69 25.58 -1.33
N ASP A 54 2.75 26.25 -0.69
CA ASP A 54 2.86 27.67 -0.37
C ASP A 54 3.97 27.95 0.66
N ALA A 55 4.27 26.95 1.52
CA ALA A 55 5.43 26.96 2.42
C ALA A 55 6.76 26.53 1.74
N GLY A 56 6.75 26.19 0.46
CA GLY A 56 7.94 25.70 -0.24
C GLY A 56 8.41 24.30 0.17
N SER A 57 7.65 23.59 1.00
CA SER A 57 8.01 22.27 1.54
C SER A 57 7.92 21.15 0.50
N ILE A 58 7.18 21.32 -0.57
CA ILE A 58 7.08 20.37 -1.69
C ILE A 58 7.19 21.06 -3.03
N LYS A 59 7.90 20.41 -3.97
CA LYS A 59 8.01 20.90 -5.35
C LYS A 59 6.84 20.39 -6.19
N ALA A 60 6.37 21.21 -7.13
CA ALA A 60 5.39 20.78 -8.12
C ALA A 60 5.96 19.63 -8.97
N HIS A 61 5.35 18.46 -8.90
CA HIS A 61 5.78 17.31 -9.69
C HIS A 61 4.91 17.19 -10.94
N LYS A 62 5.53 17.27 -12.13
CA LYS A 62 4.86 16.90 -13.38
C LYS A 62 4.70 15.39 -13.42
N THR A 63 3.53 14.88 -13.02
CA THR A 63 3.20 13.45 -13.15
C THR A 63 2.82 13.15 -14.60
N ARG A 64 3.52 12.18 -15.23
CA ARG A 64 3.04 11.60 -16.47
C ARG A 64 1.80 10.76 -16.17
N PRO A 65 0.70 10.91 -16.92
CA PRO A 65 -0.49 10.07 -16.72
C PRO A 65 -0.11 8.59 -16.91
N SER A 66 -0.49 7.75 -15.97
CA SER A 66 -0.33 6.31 -16.08
C SER A 66 -1.26 5.79 -17.17
N LYS A 67 -0.73 5.07 -18.15
CA LYS A 67 -1.55 4.33 -19.11
C LYS A 67 -2.23 3.19 -18.37
N LYS A 68 -3.50 3.35 -18.02
CA LYS A 68 -4.31 2.27 -17.48
C LYS A 68 -4.63 1.29 -18.61
N GLY A 69 -4.17 0.04 -18.48
CA GLY A 69 -4.63 -1.03 -19.37
C GLY A 69 -6.10 -1.38 -19.04
N THR A 70 -6.86 -1.63 -20.10
CA THR A 70 -8.23 -2.15 -20.01
C THR A 70 -8.14 -3.66 -20.14
N GLY A 71 -8.58 -4.46 -19.18
CA GLY A 71 -8.69 -5.90 -19.42
C GLY A 71 -8.43 -6.82 -18.21
N PHE A 72 -7.85 -6.35 -17.10
CA PHE A 72 -7.73 -7.18 -15.92
C PHE A 72 -8.89 -6.93 -14.95
N GLN A 73 -9.71 -7.95 -14.73
CA GLN A 73 -10.78 -7.88 -13.73
C GLN A 73 -10.17 -7.79 -12.34
N GLN A 74 -10.45 -6.69 -11.64
CA GLN A 74 -10.01 -6.51 -10.28
C GLN A 74 -10.79 -7.46 -9.35
N PRO A 75 -10.14 -8.12 -8.38
CA PRO A 75 -10.86 -8.94 -7.41
C PRO A 75 -11.80 -8.06 -6.57
N LEU A 76 -13.02 -8.57 -6.34
CA LEU A 76 -14.07 -7.87 -5.60
C LEU A 76 -14.09 -8.24 -4.11
N ALA A 77 -13.32 -9.23 -3.70
CA ALA A 77 -13.22 -9.68 -2.32
C ALA A 77 -11.79 -10.16 -2.00
N ALA A 78 -11.49 -10.21 -0.70
CA ALA A 78 -10.26 -10.77 -0.17
C ALA A 78 -10.08 -12.24 -0.62
N HIS A 79 -8.84 -12.66 -0.74
CA HIS A 79 -8.42 -14.03 -1.09
C HIS A 79 -8.96 -14.58 -2.42
N ARG A 80 -9.57 -13.76 -3.28
CA ARG A 80 -9.96 -14.19 -4.63
C ARG A 80 -8.75 -14.32 -5.57
N HIS A 81 -7.78 -13.43 -5.45
CA HIS A 81 -6.55 -13.43 -6.26
C HIS A 81 -5.33 -13.23 -5.36
N TRP A 82 -4.39 -14.17 -5.40
CA TRP A 82 -3.06 -13.97 -4.84
C TRP A 82 -2.04 -13.81 -5.97
N HIS A 83 -1.37 -12.68 -5.97
CA HIS A 83 -0.25 -12.44 -6.87
C HIS A 83 1.01 -13.01 -6.23
N VAL A 84 1.75 -13.81 -6.96
CA VAL A 84 3.05 -14.35 -6.54
C VAL A 84 4.13 -13.86 -7.50
N ASP A 85 5.28 -13.50 -6.94
CA ASP A 85 6.43 -13.06 -7.71
C ASP A 85 7.72 -13.24 -6.91
N ILE A 86 8.82 -13.43 -7.63
CA ILE A 86 10.15 -13.61 -7.08
C ILE A 86 11.00 -12.39 -7.43
N SER A 87 11.59 -11.77 -6.44
CA SER A 87 12.46 -10.61 -6.61
C SER A 87 13.82 -10.82 -5.97
N TYR A 88 14.85 -10.25 -6.56
CA TYR A 88 16.21 -10.28 -6.00
C TYR A 88 16.38 -9.15 -4.96
N ILE A 89 16.94 -9.50 -3.81
CA ILE A 89 17.36 -8.57 -2.76
C ILE A 89 18.88 -8.63 -2.65
N ASN A 90 19.54 -7.50 -2.89
CA ASN A 90 20.98 -7.36 -2.68
C ASN A 90 21.23 -7.05 -1.21
N VAL A 91 22.07 -7.86 -0.57
CA VAL A 91 22.52 -7.69 0.81
C VAL A 91 24.05 -7.75 0.82
N ALA A 92 24.70 -6.66 1.06
CA ALA A 92 26.16 -6.54 1.11
C ALA A 92 26.87 -7.19 -0.12
N GLY A 93 26.31 -7.03 -1.32
CA GLY A 93 26.85 -7.59 -2.57
C GLY A 93 26.37 -8.99 -2.93
N THR A 94 25.71 -9.70 -2.02
CA THR A 94 25.12 -11.03 -2.27
C THR A 94 23.63 -10.89 -2.61
N PHE A 95 23.18 -11.66 -3.61
CA PHE A 95 21.79 -11.66 -4.02
C PHE A 95 21.03 -12.82 -3.38
N PHE A 96 19.90 -12.50 -2.75
CA PHE A 96 18.94 -13.46 -2.21
C PHE A 96 17.60 -13.36 -2.96
N TYR A 97 16.85 -14.45 -2.97
CA TYR A 97 15.54 -14.53 -3.59
C TYR A 97 14.46 -14.22 -2.57
N LEU A 98 13.64 -13.22 -2.86
CA LEU A 98 12.44 -12.92 -2.10
C LEU A 98 11.21 -13.37 -2.89
N CYS A 99 10.55 -14.41 -2.44
CA CYS A 99 9.22 -14.76 -2.93
C CYS A 99 8.17 -14.09 -2.05
N SER A 100 7.19 -13.45 -2.66
CA SER A 100 6.09 -12.76 -1.96
C SER A 100 4.75 -13.17 -2.53
N LEU A 101 3.75 -13.32 -1.66
CA LEU A 101 2.35 -13.48 -2.01
C LEU A 101 1.57 -12.26 -1.54
N LEU A 102 0.84 -11.62 -2.46
CA LEU A 102 0.06 -10.42 -2.21
C LEU A 102 -1.40 -10.64 -2.57
N ASP A 103 -2.30 -10.37 -1.64
CA ASP A 103 -3.74 -10.36 -1.95
C ASP A 103 -4.10 -9.20 -2.87
N GLY A 104 -4.68 -9.54 -4.00
CA GLY A 104 -4.97 -8.58 -5.07
C GLY A 104 -6.06 -7.57 -4.74
N TYR A 105 -6.92 -7.84 -3.76
CA TYR A 105 -7.99 -6.96 -3.30
C TYR A 105 -7.49 -5.96 -2.26
N SER A 106 -6.92 -6.47 -1.18
CA SER A 106 -6.50 -5.67 -0.02
C SER A 106 -5.09 -5.11 -0.12
N ARG A 107 -4.23 -5.65 -1.00
CA ARG A 107 -2.79 -5.39 -1.05
C ARG A 107 -2.02 -5.97 0.14
N PHE A 108 -2.65 -6.78 0.97
CA PHE A 108 -2.04 -7.44 2.10
C PHE A 108 -0.97 -8.44 1.64
N ILE A 109 0.19 -8.43 2.30
CA ILE A 109 1.22 -9.45 2.09
C ILE A 109 0.81 -10.68 2.88
N VAL A 110 0.31 -11.67 2.16
CA VAL A 110 -0.22 -12.93 2.71
C VAL A 110 0.90 -13.75 3.31
N HIS A 111 1.99 -13.90 2.56
CA HIS A 111 3.20 -14.59 2.99
C HIS A 111 4.42 -14.11 2.19
N TRP A 112 5.62 -14.32 2.74
CA TRP A 112 6.87 -14.04 2.06
C TRP A 112 8.01 -14.86 2.66
N GLU A 113 9.02 -15.17 1.85
CA GLU A 113 10.25 -15.80 2.32
C GLU A 113 11.47 -15.26 1.58
N LEU A 114 12.60 -15.13 2.31
CA LEU A 114 13.89 -14.77 1.77
C LEU A 114 14.81 -15.99 1.83
N ARG A 115 15.32 -16.43 0.67
CA ARG A 115 16.11 -17.66 0.53
C ARG A 115 17.34 -17.46 -0.35
N GLU A 116 18.30 -18.38 -0.26
CA GLU A 116 19.50 -18.42 -1.10
C GLU A 116 19.23 -19.00 -2.50
N SER A 117 18.24 -19.86 -2.60
CA SER A 117 17.71 -20.43 -3.84
C SER A 117 16.21 -20.22 -3.94
N MET A 118 15.63 -20.44 -5.11
CA MET A 118 14.18 -20.41 -5.31
C MET A 118 13.80 -21.40 -6.40
N THR A 119 13.74 -22.65 -6.00
CA THR A 119 13.28 -23.75 -6.83
C THR A 119 11.76 -23.80 -6.90
N GLU A 120 11.20 -24.62 -7.77
CA GLU A 120 9.77 -24.87 -7.86
C GLU A 120 9.21 -25.40 -6.53
N ALA A 121 9.82 -26.43 -5.94
CA ALA A 121 9.38 -27.01 -4.67
C ALA A 121 9.42 -26.00 -3.50
N GLU A 122 10.34 -25.04 -3.54
CA GLU A 122 10.37 -23.95 -2.56
C GLU A 122 9.18 -23.01 -2.74
N VAL A 123 8.82 -22.68 -3.96
CA VAL A 123 7.63 -21.86 -4.25
C VAL A 123 6.34 -22.56 -3.81
N GLU A 124 6.21 -23.86 -4.09
CA GLU A 124 5.08 -24.67 -3.62
C GLU A 124 4.98 -24.67 -2.09
N THR A 125 6.10 -24.85 -1.39
CA THR A 125 6.17 -24.79 0.07
C THR A 125 5.72 -23.43 0.60
N ILE A 126 6.13 -22.33 -0.04
CA ILE A 126 5.75 -20.96 0.33
C ILE A 126 4.24 -20.74 0.15
N ILE A 127 3.67 -21.21 -0.96
CA ILE A 127 2.22 -21.15 -1.20
C ILE A 127 1.47 -22.02 -0.20
N GLN A 128 1.97 -23.21 0.10
CA GLN A 128 1.36 -24.10 1.08
C GLN A 128 1.30 -23.45 2.48
N ARG A 129 2.37 -22.82 2.94
CA ARG A 129 2.40 -22.08 4.21
C ARG A 129 1.41 -20.91 4.23
N ALA A 130 1.24 -20.22 3.10
CA ALA A 130 0.23 -19.18 2.97
C ALA A 130 -1.19 -19.76 3.12
N ARG A 131 -1.46 -20.92 2.52
CA ARG A 131 -2.75 -21.62 2.64
C ARG A 131 -3.04 -22.10 4.06
N GLU A 132 -2.03 -22.59 4.77
CA GLU A 132 -2.17 -23.00 6.17
C GLU A 132 -2.57 -21.83 7.07
N ARG A 133 -2.01 -20.64 6.79
CA ARG A 133 -2.38 -19.41 7.50
C ARG A 133 -3.80 -18.93 7.21
N PHE A 134 -4.29 -19.18 6.00
CA PHE A 134 -5.65 -18.81 5.53
C PHE A 134 -6.41 -20.07 5.09
N ALA A 135 -6.61 -20.96 6.05
CA ALA A 135 -7.26 -22.25 5.81
C ALA A 135 -8.68 -22.08 5.23
N GLY A 136 -8.99 -22.86 4.21
CA GLY A 136 -10.29 -22.79 3.51
C GLY A 136 -10.29 -21.90 2.27
N GLU A 137 -9.35 -20.97 2.13
CA GLU A 137 -9.29 -20.12 0.94
C GLU A 137 -8.75 -20.87 -0.29
N ARG A 138 -9.35 -20.58 -1.45
CA ARG A 138 -8.99 -21.16 -2.75
C ARG A 138 -8.72 -20.04 -3.76
N PRO A 139 -7.63 -19.28 -3.60
CA PRO A 139 -7.35 -18.15 -4.45
C PRO A 139 -6.99 -18.60 -5.87
N ARG A 140 -7.23 -17.70 -6.83
CA ARG A 140 -6.56 -17.76 -8.10
C ARG A 140 -5.13 -17.24 -7.94
N ILE A 141 -4.14 -18.08 -8.24
CA ILE A 141 -2.72 -17.69 -8.25
C ILE A 141 -2.41 -16.97 -9.55
N ILE A 142 -1.82 -15.78 -9.45
CA ILE A 142 -1.40 -14.97 -10.60
C ILE A 142 0.12 -14.80 -10.50
N SER A 143 0.84 -15.29 -11.52
CA SER A 143 2.29 -15.17 -11.60
C SER A 143 2.73 -14.64 -12.96
N ASP A 144 4.00 -14.34 -13.11
CA ASP A 144 4.65 -14.19 -14.39
C ASP A 144 4.92 -15.56 -15.06
N ASN A 145 5.74 -15.57 -16.10
CA ASN A 145 6.16 -16.79 -16.83
C ASN A 145 7.53 -17.30 -16.34
N GLY A 146 7.91 -17.05 -15.10
CA GLY A 146 9.13 -17.59 -14.51
C GLY A 146 9.18 -19.12 -14.59
N PRO A 147 10.39 -19.73 -14.70
CA PRO A 147 10.54 -21.18 -14.87
C PRO A 147 9.86 -21.97 -13.75
N GLN A 148 9.84 -21.46 -12.51
CA GLN A 148 9.19 -22.10 -11.37
C GLN A 148 7.67 -22.22 -11.52
N PHE A 149 7.03 -21.32 -12.27
CA PHE A 149 5.57 -21.27 -12.44
C PHE A 149 5.08 -21.99 -13.69
N ILE A 150 5.96 -22.38 -14.61
CA ILE A 150 5.60 -23.10 -15.84
C ILE A 150 5.76 -24.62 -15.73
N ALA A 151 6.49 -25.08 -14.72
CA ALA A 151 6.81 -26.47 -14.50
C ALA A 151 5.54 -27.34 -14.30
N LYS A 152 5.68 -28.63 -14.59
CA LYS A 152 4.55 -29.56 -14.53
C LYS A 152 4.11 -29.78 -13.07
N ASP A 153 5.06 -29.98 -12.18
CA ASP A 153 4.80 -30.30 -10.77
C ASP A 153 4.07 -29.13 -10.10
N PHE A 154 4.45 -27.89 -10.38
CA PHE A 154 3.72 -26.71 -9.92
C PHE A 154 2.25 -26.69 -10.36
N LYS A 155 1.96 -27.06 -11.62
CA LYS A 155 0.58 -27.12 -12.11
C LYS A 155 -0.22 -28.23 -11.42
N ASP A 156 0.41 -29.37 -11.18
CA ASP A 156 -0.20 -30.49 -10.47
C ASP A 156 -0.44 -30.14 -8.99
N PHE A 157 0.50 -29.47 -8.32
CA PHE A 157 0.33 -28.91 -6.99
C PHE A 157 -0.87 -27.96 -6.91
N ILE A 158 -0.98 -26.99 -7.81
CA ILE A 158 -2.09 -26.03 -7.86
C ILE A 158 -3.43 -26.76 -8.01
N ARG A 159 -3.49 -27.79 -8.88
CA ARG A 159 -4.70 -28.60 -9.10
C ARG A 159 -5.08 -29.41 -7.85
N ILE A 160 -4.12 -30.08 -7.22
CA ILE A 160 -4.33 -30.85 -5.98
C ILE A 160 -4.85 -29.94 -4.87
N CYS A 161 -4.38 -28.70 -4.84
CA CYS A 161 -4.80 -27.68 -3.89
C CYS A 161 -6.16 -27.05 -4.22
N GLU A 162 -6.86 -27.48 -5.26
CA GLU A 162 -8.14 -26.93 -5.74
C GLU A 162 -8.05 -25.42 -6.06
N MET A 163 -6.87 -24.96 -6.41
CA MET A 163 -6.64 -23.58 -6.83
C MET A 163 -6.63 -23.47 -8.36
N THR A 164 -6.64 -22.26 -8.88
CA THR A 164 -6.43 -21.98 -10.29
C THR A 164 -5.18 -21.14 -10.50
N HIS A 165 -4.48 -21.36 -11.60
CA HIS A 165 -3.28 -20.59 -11.95
C HIS A 165 -3.50 -19.81 -13.24
N VAL A 166 -3.20 -18.52 -13.22
CA VAL A 166 -3.22 -17.65 -14.37
C VAL A 166 -1.84 -17.01 -14.51
N ARG A 167 -1.20 -17.29 -15.64
CA ARG A 167 0.05 -16.64 -15.99
C ARG A 167 -0.23 -15.31 -16.70
N THR A 168 0.54 -14.29 -16.36
CA THR A 168 0.42 -13.02 -17.07
C THR A 168 0.91 -13.18 -18.50
N SER A 169 0.13 -12.68 -19.47
CA SER A 169 0.57 -12.65 -20.86
C SER A 169 1.71 -11.64 -21.03
N SER A 170 2.65 -11.95 -21.90
CA SER A 170 3.73 -11.02 -22.30
C SER A 170 3.20 -9.69 -22.84
N TYR A 171 1.96 -9.67 -23.34
CA TYR A 171 1.27 -8.47 -23.82
C TYR A 171 0.48 -7.71 -22.73
N TYR A 172 0.34 -8.27 -21.51
CA TYR A 172 -0.37 -7.65 -20.40
C TYR A 172 0.44 -7.73 -19.09
N PRO A 173 1.63 -7.12 -19.02
CA PRO A 173 2.46 -7.12 -17.81
C PRO A 173 1.76 -6.44 -16.62
N GLN A 174 0.73 -5.64 -16.88
CA GLN A 174 -0.01 -4.91 -15.85
C GLN A 174 -0.76 -5.81 -14.86
N SER A 175 -1.03 -7.07 -15.21
CA SER A 175 -1.69 -8.01 -14.31
C SER A 175 -0.85 -8.33 -13.07
N ASN A 176 0.49 -8.26 -13.15
CA ASN A 176 1.40 -8.43 -12.01
C ASN A 176 1.91 -7.12 -11.39
N GLY A 177 1.51 -5.98 -11.95
CA GLY A 177 1.95 -4.64 -11.49
C GLY A 177 1.65 -4.31 -10.03
N LYS A 178 0.76 -5.09 -9.38
CA LYS A 178 0.45 -4.94 -7.95
C LYS A 178 1.63 -5.41 -7.10
N ILE A 179 2.15 -6.60 -7.36
CA ILE A 179 3.27 -7.19 -6.61
C ILE A 179 4.60 -6.55 -7.02
N GLU A 180 4.76 -6.14 -8.26
CA GLU A 180 5.92 -5.35 -8.70
C GLU A 180 6.01 -4.02 -7.93
N ARG A 181 4.87 -3.36 -7.70
CA ARG A 181 4.80 -2.14 -6.88
C ARG A 181 5.17 -2.43 -5.43
N TRP A 182 4.76 -3.56 -4.88
CA TRP A 182 5.18 -4.02 -3.56
C TRP A 182 6.70 -4.17 -3.48
N HIS A 183 7.31 -4.91 -4.40
CA HIS A 183 8.76 -5.11 -4.42
C HIS A 183 9.50 -3.77 -4.55
N LYS A 184 9.01 -2.85 -5.39
CA LYS A 184 9.58 -1.51 -5.51
C LYS A 184 9.49 -0.73 -4.20
N THR A 185 8.37 -0.82 -3.49
CA THR A 185 8.16 -0.18 -2.19
C THR A 185 9.11 -0.74 -1.14
N LEU A 186 9.18 -2.07 -0.99
CA LEU A 186 10.11 -2.73 -0.08
C LEU A 186 11.57 -2.35 -0.34
N LYS A 187 12.00 -2.43 -1.60
CA LYS A 187 13.37 -2.07 -1.96
C LYS A 187 13.68 -0.59 -1.69
N GLY A 188 12.74 0.30 -1.98
CA GLY A 188 12.94 1.75 -1.84
C GLY A 188 12.82 2.25 -0.40
N GLU A 189 11.83 1.76 0.35
CA GLU A 189 11.49 2.28 1.68
C GLU A 189 12.15 1.46 2.82
N CYS A 190 12.61 0.23 2.56
CA CYS A 190 13.24 -0.64 3.55
C CYS A 190 14.71 -0.97 3.19
N ILE A 191 14.94 -1.74 2.13
CA ILE A 191 16.26 -2.32 1.86
C ILE A 191 17.31 -1.24 1.58
N ARG A 192 17.02 -0.27 0.71
CA ARG A 192 17.97 0.80 0.37
C ARG A 192 18.22 1.79 1.50
N VAL A 193 17.24 1.97 2.37
CA VAL A 193 17.34 2.91 3.50
C VAL A 193 18.08 2.28 4.66
N LYS A 194 17.79 1.01 4.97
CA LYS A 194 18.33 0.32 6.15
C LYS A 194 19.61 -0.49 5.86
N THR A 195 19.95 -0.69 4.58
CA THR A 195 21.19 -1.34 4.12
C THR A 195 21.58 -2.59 4.93
N PRO A 196 20.81 -3.70 4.86
CA PRO A 196 21.07 -4.90 5.65
C PRO A 196 22.46 -5.48 5.37
N LEU A 197 23.13 -5.99 6.41
CA LEU A 197 24.49 -6.51 6.33
C LEU A 197 24.56 -8.04 6.24
N SER A 198 23.49 -8.75 6.60
CA SER A 198 23.39 -10.21 6.49
C SER A 198 21.98 -10.61 6.03
N ARG A 199 21.84 -11.90 5.66
CA ARG A 199 20.51 -12.47 5.33
C ARG A 199 19.56 -12.40 6.53
N GLU A 200 20.05 -12.69 7.72
CA GLU A 200 19.29 -12.66 8.97
C GLU A 200 18.83 -11.24 9.30
N ASP A 201 19.70 -10.26 9.11
CA ASP A 201 19.37 -8.84 9.28
C ASP A 201 18.34 -8.40 8.23
N ALA A 202 18.52 -8.78 6.97
CA ALA A 202 17.53 -8.53 5.92
C ALA A 202 16.16 -9.14 6.25
N ARG A 203 16.15 -10.39 6.76
CA ARG A 203 14.90 -11.08 7.17
C ARG A 203 14.22 -10.33 8.30
N ARG A 204 14.94 -9.89 9.33
CA ARG A 204 14.42 -9.10 10.44
C ARG A 204 13.79 -7.79 9.94
N LEU A 205 14.52 -7.03 9.11
CA LEU A 205 14.07 -5.77 8.55
C LEU A 205 12.84 -5.93 7.65
N ILE A 206 12.79 -6.98 6.84
CA ILE A 206 11.63 -7.29 6.00
C ILE A 206 10.43 -7.68 6.87
N THR A 207 10.63 -8.46 7.94
CA THR A 207 9.55 -8.82 8.90
C THR A 207 8.90 -7.58 9.49
N GLU A 208 9.72 -6.67 10.03
CA GLU A 208 9.25 -5.39 10.60
C GLU A 208 8.52 -4.54 9.55
N PHE A 209 9.10 -4.48 8.34
CA PHE A 209 8.51 -3.69 7.27
C PHE A 209 7.20 -4.27 6.75
N VAL A 210 7.08 -5.60 6.64
CA VAL A 210 5.82 -6.27 6.23
C VAL A 210 4.74 -6.05 7.28
N ALA A 211 5.07 -6.15 8.57
CA ALA A 211 4.14 -5.85 9.65
C ALA A 211 3.62 -4.40 9.54
N HIS A 212 4.54 -3.42 9.44
CA HIS A 212 4.17 -2.01 9.23
C HIS A 212 3.36 -1.80 7.94
N TYR A 213 3.76 -2.43 6.82
CA TYR A 213 3.07 -2.31 5.54
C TYR A 213 1.63 -2.83 5.62
N ASN A 214 1.43 -3.97 6.27
CA ASN A 214 0.12 -4.59 6.39
C ASN A 214 -0.79 -3.86 7.38
N GLU A 215 -0.28 -3.46 8.55
CA GLU A 215 -1.10 -3.00 9.67
C GLU A 215 -1.22 -1.48 9.77
N VAL A 216 -0.22 -0.73 9.26
CA VAL A 216 -0.11 0.71 9.53
C VAL A 216 -0.09 1.55 8.26
N ARG A 217 0.66 1.08 7.25
CA ARG A 217 0.93 1.89 6.06
C ARG A 217 -0.32 2.08 5.21
N LEU A 218 -0.82 3.30 5.11
CA LEU A 218 -1.98 3.65 4.28
C LEU A 218 -1.67 3.49 2.79
N HIS A 219 -2.52 2.78 2.05
CA HIS A 219 -2.27 2.42 0.66
C HIS A 219 -3.21 3.13 -0.32
N GLY A 220 -2.68 3.99 -1.19
CA GLY A 220 -3.47 4.84 -2.08
C GLY A 220 -4.39 4.10 -3.06
N ALA A 221 -4.05 2.88 -3.47
CA ALA A 221 -4.88 2.10 -4.39
C ALA A 221 -6.14 1.48 -3.75
N ILE A 222 -6.26 1.53 -2.43
CA ILE A 222 -7.40 1.00 -1.67
C ILE A 222 -8.04 2.05 -0.75
N GLY A 223 -7.98 3.34 -1.14
CA GLY A 223 -8.63 4.41 -0.39
C GLY A 223 -7.84 4.94 0.81
N TYR A 224 -6.52 4.74 0.81
CA TYR A 224 -5.65 5.14 1.94
C TYR A 224 -6.04 4.50 3.28
N VAL A 225 -6.46 3.25 3.24
CA VAL A 225 -6.57 2.40 4.44
C VAL A 225 -5.38 1.45 4.52
N ALA A 226 -5.14 0.84 5.69
CA ALA A 226 -4.13 -0.20 5.81
C ALA A 226 -4.59 -1.49 5.10
N PRO A 227 -3.69 -2.27 4.49
CA PRO A 227 -4.03 -3.55 3.87
C PRO A 227 -4.81 -4.50 4.79
N ALA A 228 -4.45 -4.59 6.06
CA ALA A 228 -5.14 -5.42 7.06
C ALA A 228 -6.58 -4.96 7.30
N ASP A 229 -6.83 -3.65 7.35
CA ASP A 229 -8.19 -3.12 7.50
C ASP A 229 -9.06 -3.45 6.29
N ARG A 230 -8.49 -3.32 5.09
CA ARG A 230 -9.17 -3.69 3.86
C ARG A 230 -9.43 -5.19 3.77
N LEU A 231 -8.48 -6.03 4.21
CA LEU A 231 -8.62 -7.49 4.25
C LEU A 231 -9.76 -7.89 5.18
N ALA A 232 -9.85 -7.24 6.35
CA ALA A 232 -10.86 -7.50 7.36
C ALA A 232 -12.21 -6.81 7.09
N GLY A 233 -12.35 -6.03 6.00
CA GLY A 233 -13.58 -5.32 5.65
C GLY A 233 -13.89 -4.07 6.48
N ARG A 234 -12.94 -3.59 7.30
CA ARG A 234 -13.11 -2.38 8.14
C ARG A 234 -12.99 -1.07 7.37
N ASP A 235 -12.58 -1.12 6.12
CA ASP A 235 -12.37 0.06 5.28
C ASP A 235 -13.61 0.96 5.16
N ARG A 236 -14.82 0.38 5.13
CA ARG A 236 -16.07 1.16 5.04
C ARG A 236 -16.30 2.01 6.28
N GLU A 237 -16.05 1.47 7.46
CA GLU A 237 -16.18 2.18 8.74
C GLU A 237 -15.15 3.31 8.85
N ILE A 238 -13.89 3.03 8.47
CA ILE A 238 -12.82 4.03 8.46
C ILE A 238 -13.16 5.19 7.51
N LEU A 239 -13.64 4.89 6.32
CA LEU A 239 -14.02 5.92 5.35
C LEU A 239 -15.19 6.76 5.84
N ALA A 240 -16.23 6.14 6.41
CA ALA A 240 -17.38 6.85 6.97
C ALA A 240 -16.99 7.75 8.15
N GLU A 241 -16.05 7.30 9.01
CA GLU A 241 -15.52 8.11 10.11
C GLU A 241 -14.74 9.33 9.59
N ARG A 242 -13.91 9.14 8.57
CA ARG A 242 -13.17 10.24 7.94
C ARG A 242 -14.11 11.29 7.33
N ASP A 243 -15.17 10.85 6.67
CA ASP A 243 -16.18 11.77 6.11
C ASP A 243 -16.85 12.58 7.23
N ARG A 244 -17.24 11.95 8.35
CA ARG A 244 -17.79 12.64 9.53
C ARG A 244 -16.81 13.67 10.10
N LYS A 245 -15.53 13.32 10.25
CA LYS A 245 -14.49 14.24 10.74
C LYS A 245 -14.31 15.45 9.82
N LEU A 246 -14.29 15.23 8.51
CA LEU A 246 -14.16 16.29 7.51
C LEU A 246 -15.38 17.24 7.54
N ASP A 247 -16.59 16.73 7.66
CA ASP A 247 -17.80 17.54 7.72
C ASP A 247 -17.89 18.32 9.03
N ALA A 248 -17.57 17.68 10.17
CA ALA A 248 -17.49 18.37 11.45
C ALA A 248 -16.48 19.52 11.44
N ALA A 249 -15.32 19.33 10.83
CA ALA A 249 -14.31 20.39 10.69
C ALA A 249 -14.79 21.53 9.79
N ARG A 250 -15.54 21.25 8.71
CA ARG A 250 -16.15 22.28 7.87
C ARG A 250 -17.13 23.14 8.65
N GLN A 251 -18.00 22.50 9.45
CA GLN A 251 -18.97 23.20 10.28
C GLN A 251 -18.30 24.09 11.34
N ARG A 252 -17.25 23.58 12.03
CA ARG A 252 -16.46 24.38 12.98
C ARG A 252 -15.86 25.61 12.32
N ARG A 253 -15.23 25.47 11.16
CA ARG A 253 -14.63 26.61 10.43
C ARG A 253 -15.69 27.62 10.00
N LYS A 254 -16.87 27.16 9.59
CA LYS A 254 -18.01 28.03 9.23
C LYS A 254 -18.46 28.83 10.44
N ALA A 255 -18.74 28.17 11.58
CA ALA A 255 -19.19 28.81 12.80
C ALA A 255 -18.16 29.83 13.34
N ALA A 256 -16.87 29.49 13.34
CA ALA A 256 -15.81 30.39 13.76
C ALA A 256 -15.77 31.70 12.92
N ARG A 257 -16.01 31.61 11.63
CA ARG A 257 -16.05 32.79 10.75
C ARG A 257 -17.31 33.61 10.90
N GLU A 258 -18.44 32.98 11.14
CA GLU A 258 -19.70 33.68 11.41
C GLU A 258 -19.57 34.47 12.72
N ALA A 259 -18.95 33.88 13.74
CA ALA A 259 -18.71 34.55 15.02
C ALA A 259 -17.68 35.71 14.94
N SER A 260 -16.74 35.65 13.99
CA SER A 260 -15.72 36.68 13.77
C SER A 260 -16.15 37.81 12.82
N ARG A 261 -17.34 37.76 12.25
CA ARG A 261 -17.87 38.86 11.44
C ARG A 261 -18.26 40.03 12.35
N PRO A 262 -17.76 41.25 12.11
CA PRO A 262 -18.26 42.43 12.83
C PRO A 262 -19.76 42.57 12.55
N ALA A 263 -20.52 42.82 13.59
CA ALA A 263 -21.93 43.22 13.45
C ALA A 263 -21.97 44.46 12.58
N GLY A 264 -22.52 44.34 11.36
CA GLY A 264 -22.64 45.41 10.40
C GLY A 264 -23.68 46.44 10.82
#